data_723059247f7ae60c713568aa374f5eb3
#
_entry.id   723059247f7ae60c713568aa374f5eb3
#
_cell.length_a   1.000
_cell.length_b   1.000
_cell.length_c   1.000
_cell.angle_alpha   90.00
_cell.angle_beta   90.00
_cell.angle_gamma   90.00
#
_symmetry.space_group_name_H-M   'P 1'
#
loop_
_entity.id
_entity.type
_entity.pdbx_description
1 polymer ?
#
loop_
_entity_poly.entity_id
_entity_poly.type
_entity_poly.pdbx_seq_one_letter_code
_entity_poly.pdbx_strand_id
1 'polypeptide(L)'
;MDEKMKEQFSGFDSLQQIEIEKGLKSGVDISHYAADEFDAAQMKVIRLALEAGLDVGRFAKPEYDYMQMEELKIAVSQGKNIDFMCNTAYDYTVMREIRLSDDEGYDVTGFAKQGFSGAVLRQIRFAMRSDVDITFFVMEGYDEYQLNEIRTGIEHCVDVTRFILHEFNGEQMKQLRLGLESGVDIDKYGMLGFSSSQMEQVRLGLESGVDVDVYADPFVDALEMEKMRLRLEGKSNDKKLDALQTKEILLGLQHGIDVSVYANVEFDHKKMEKIRVALEKNADVTNLLV
;
A
#
# COMPACT_ATOMS: atom_id res chain seq x y z
N MET A 1 10.77 4.58 44.49
CA MET A 1 11.71 5.61 45.01
C MET A 1 11.38 5.98 46.44
N ASP A 2 12.38 6.16 47.32
CA ASP A 2 12.20 6.77 48.62
C ASP A 2 11.98 8.30 48.50
N GLU A 3 11.59 8.98 49.63
CA GLU A 3 11.28 10.41 49.58
C GLU A 3 12.48 11.29 49.15
N LYS A 4 13.68 10.89 49.53
CA LYS A 4 14.91 11.62 49.18
C LYS A 4 15.22 11.52 47.68
N MET A 5 14.99 10.37 47.05
CA MET A 5 15.11 10.16 45.62
C MET A 5 14.04 10.93 44.83
N LYS A 6 12.79 10.99 45.35
CA LYS A 6 11.73 11.80 44.73
C LYS A 6 12.07 13.29 44.68
N GLU A 7 12.68 13.81 45.74
CA GLU A 7 13.13 15.19 45.78
C GLU A 7 14.27 15.44 44.81
N GLN A 8 15.24 14.51 44.71
CA GLN A 8 16.37 14.61 43.78
C GLN A 8 15.94 14.66 42.29
N PHE A 9 14.87 13.93 41.94
CA PHE A 9 14.40 13.84 40.52
C PHE A 9 13.06 14.59 40.34
N SER A 10 12.74 15.58 41.19
CA SER A 10 11.50 16.36 41.10
C SER A 10 11.37 17.21 39.83
N GLY A 11 12.49 17.51 39.15
CA GLY A 11 12.50 18.23 37.87
C GLY A 11 12.06 17.39 36.66
N PHE A 12 12.08 16.07 36.76
CA PHE A 12 11.69 15.16 35.71
C PHE A 12 10.18 14.88 35.73
N ASP A 13 9.61 14.65 34.55
CA ASP A 13 8.21 14.20 34.44
C ASP A 13 8.02 12.76 35.01
N SER A 14 6.77 12.34 35.17
CA SER A 14 6.44 11.05 35.79
C SER A 14 6.96 9.85 34.99
N LEU A 15 7.06 9.94 33.66
CA LEU A 15 7.56 8.86 32.80
C LEU A 15 9.09 8.80 32.86
N GLN A 16 9.76 9.95 32.84
CA GLN A 16 11.21 10.04 33.03
C GLN A 16 11.61 9.47 34.40
N GLN A 17 10.89 9.84 35.49
CA GLN A 17 11.13 9.31 36.83
C GLN A 17 10.99 7.79 36.90
N ILE A 18 10.02 7.21 36.15
CA ILE A 18 9.86 5.75 36.05
C ILE A 18 11.09 5.10 35.42
N GLU A 19 11.64 5.66 34.37
CA GLU A 19 12.82 5.11 33.69
C GLU A 19 14.09 5.26 34.56
N ILE A 20 14.24 6.37 35.27
CA ILE A 20 15.31 6.56 36.24
C ILE A 20 15.20 5.53 37.38
N GLU A 21 13.98 5.34 37.94
CA GLU A 21 13.75 4.36 39.01
C GLU A 21 14.07 2.93 38.58
N LYS A 22 13.68 2.56 37.36
CA LYS A 22 14.01 1.24 36.77
C LYS A 22 15.52 1.05 36.66
N GLY A 23 16.24 2.05 36.17
CA GLY A 23 17.70 1.98 36.04
C GLY A 23 18.41 1.85 37.38
N LEU A 24 17.98 2.61 38.38
CA LEU A 24 18.49 2.46 39.76
C LEU A 24 18.26 1.06 40.30
N LYS A 25 17.08 0.46 40.04
CA LYS A 25 16.73 -0.90 40.47
C LYS A 25 17.56 -1.98 39.76
N SER A 26 17.85 -1.79 38.48
CA SER A 26 18.68 -2.70 37.68
C SER A 26 20.18 -2.46 37.88
N GLY A 27 20.56 -1.39 38.60
CA GLY A 27 21.96 -1.09 38.94
C GLY A 27 22.79 -0.54 37.79
N VAL A 28 22.16 0.00 36.75
CA VAL A 28 22.86 0.67 35.66
C VAL A 28 23.22 2.11 35.99
N ASP A 29 24.25 2.65 35.35
CA ASP A 29 24.66 4.03 35.55
C ASP A 29 23.67 5.00 34.86
N ILE A 30 22.79 5.59 35.67
CA ILE A 30 21.77 6.53 35.21
C ILE A 30 22.34 7.86 34.71
N SER A 31 23.62 8.17 35.02
CA SER A 31 24.24 9.44 34.58
C SER A 31 24.28 9.59 33.04
N HIS A 32 24.15 8.51 32.33
CA HIS A 32 24.11 8.51 30.87
C HIS A 32 22.80 9.05 30.28
N TYR A 33 21.70 9.14 31.10
CA TYR A 33 20.41 9.53 30.57
C TYR A 33 19.51 10.33 31.55
N ALA A 34 19.86 10.41 32.83
CA ALA A 34 19.09 11.19 33.79
C ALA A 34 19.41 12.69 33.65
N ALA A 35 19.07 13.26 32.51
CA ALA A 35 19.25 14.65 32.15
C ALA A 35 17.98 15.19 31.46
N ASP A 36 17.67 16.47 31.69
CA ASP A 36 16.42 17.11 31.22
C ASP A 36 16.27 17.12 29.69
N GLU A 37 17.39 16.99 28.98
CA GLU A 37 17.43 16.97 27.51
C GLU A 37 16.89 15.68 26.90
N PHE A 38 16.77 14.60 27.68
CA PHE A 38 16.23 13.32 27.20
C PHE A 38 14.74 13.17 27.56
N ASP A 39 13.93 12.81 26.59
CA ASP A 39 12.57 12.36 26.90
C ASP A 39 12.54 10.93 27.49
N ALA A 40 11.38 10.54 28.02
CA ALA A 40 11.23 9.24 28.66
C ALA A 40 11.45 8.05 27.68
N ALA A 41 11.17 8.22 26.38
CA ALA A 41 11.38 7.17 25.40
C ALA A 41 12.87 7.00 25.09
N GLN A 42 13.60 8.10 24.95
CA GLN A 42 15.07 8.11 24.83
C GLN A 42 15.73 7.47 26.07
N MET A 43 15.33 7.91 27.29
CA MET A 43 15.80 7.33 28.55
C MET A 43 15.60 5.82 28.61
N LYS A 44 14.44 5.35 28.16
CA LYS A 44 14.13 3.91 28.10
C LYS A 44 15.09 3.16 27.20
N VAL A 45 15.37 3.68 25.99
CA VAL A 45 16.28 3.04 25.05
C VAL A 45 17.69 2.93 25.63
N ILE A 46 18.19 4.03 26.21
CA ILE A 46 19.53 4.08 26.82
C ILE A 46 19.60 3.13 28.02
N ARG A 47 18.60 3.15 28.92
CA ARG A 47 18.54 2.22 30.05
C ARG A 47 18.59 0.76 29.60
N LEU A 48 17.77 0.38 28.62
CA LEU A 48 17.73 -1.00 28.11
C LEU A 48 19.08 -1.41 27.47
N ALA A 49 19.77 -0.49 26.81
CA ALA A 49 21.09 -0.72 26.28
C ALA A 49 22.12 -0.97 27.39
N LEU A 50 22.11 -0.15 28.45
CA LEU A 50 22.98 -0.32 29.62
C LEU A 50 22.68 -1.62 30.35
N GLU A 51 21.41 -2.01 30.53
CA GLU A 51 21.01 -3.30 31.10
C GLU A 51 21.53 -4.49 30.30
N ALA A 52 21.66 -4.33 28.98
CA ALA A 52 22.26 -5.31 28.08
C ALA A 52 23.79 -5.24 28.04
N GLY A 53 24.43 -4.35 28.82
CA GLY A 53 25.89 -4.18 28.85
C GLY A 53 26.47 -3.52 27.61
N LEU A 54 25.67 -2.79 26.84
CA LEU A 54 26.10 -2.11 25.61
C LEU A 54 26.78 -0.76 25.92
N ASP A 55 27.75 -0.38 25.09
CA ASP A 55 28.32 0.97 25.12
C ASP A 55 27.34 1.96 24.49
N VAL A 56 26.81 2.88 25.31
CA VAL A 56 25.85 3.90 24.89
C VAL A 56 26.51 5.22 24.48
N GLY A 57 27.81 5.40 24.73
CA GLY A 57 28.50 6.70 24.59
C GLY A 57 28.40 7.31 23.20
N ARG A 58 28.11 6.52 22.18
CA ARG A 58 28.03 6.99 20.79
C ARG A 58 26.64 7.42 20.38
N PHE A 59 25.57 6.93 21.00
CA PHE A 59 24.19 7.18 20.59
C PHE A 59 23.30 7.76 21.73
N ALA A 60 23.72 7.73 22.97
CA ALA A 60 23.03 8.39 24.08
C ALA A 60 23.25 9.92 23.98
N LYS A 61 22.63 10.54 23.01
CA LYS A 61 22.73 11.97 22.71
C LYS A 61 21.33 12.53 22.43
N PRO A 62 20.94 13.64 23.06
CA PRO A 62 19.59 14.22 22.93
C PRO A 62 19.17 14.55 21.49
N GLU A 63 20.14 14.76 20.60
CA GLU A 63 19.90 15.09 19.19
C GLU A 63 19.31 13.91 18.38
N TYR A 64 19.42 12.68 18.88
CA TYR A 64 18.76 11.52 18.27
C TYR A 64 17.39 11.30 18.89
N ASP A 65 16.36 11.11 18.10
CA ASP A 65 15.11 10.61 18.61
C ASP A 65 15.22 9.14 19.09
N TYR A 66 14.23 8.67 19.82
CA TYR A 66 14.25 7.32 20.39
C TYR A 66 14.28 6.21 19.31
N MET A 67 13.71 6.46 18.10
CA MET A 67 13.72 5.49 16.99
C MET A 67 15.12 5.40 16.37
N GLN A 68 15.79 6.53 16.18
CA GLN A 68 17.18 6.59 15.76
C GLN A 68 18.09 5.84 16.77
N MET A 69 17.90 6.12 18.07
CA MET A 69 18.63 5.42 19.14
C MET A 69 18.39 3.90 19.12
N GLU A 70 17.15 3.46 18.84
CA GLU A 70 16.83 2.03 18.73
C GLU A 70 17.61 1.36 17.60
N GLU A 71 17.69 1.96 16.41
CA GLU A 71 18.47 1.40 15.30
C GLU A 71 19.97 1.36 15.61
N LEU A 72 20.52 2.40 16.27
CA LEU A 72 21.90 2.45 16.71
C LEU A 72 22.18 1.39 17.80
N LYS A 73 21.28 1.25 18.78
CA LYS A 73 21.35 0.21 19.81
C LYS A 73 21.36 -1.19 19.21
N ILE A 74 20.51 -1.47 18.22
CA ILE A 74 20.47 -2.76 17.54
C ILE A 74 21.82 -3.02 16.86
N ALA A 75 22.37 -2.05 16.12
CA ALA A 75 23.66 -2.20 15.44
C ALA A 75 24.81 -2.44 16.44
N VAL A 76 24.84 -1.70 17.56
CA VAL A 76 25.82 -1.91 18.65
C VAL A 76 25.69 -3.30 19.26
N SER A 77 24.46 -3.78 19.49
CA SER A 77 24.21 -5.12 20.04
C SER A 77 24.70 -6.25 19.13
N GLN A 78 24.78 -5.98 17.82
CA GLN A 78 25.34 -6.87 16.80
C GLN A 78 26.88 -6.74 16.66
N GLY A 79 27.52 -5.87 17.46
CA GLY A 79 28.95 -5.60 17.38
C GLY A 79 29.39 -4.82 16.15
N LYS A 80 28.47 -4.10 15.49
CA LYS A 80 28.74 -3.35 14.27
C LYS A 80 29.40 -2.01 14.55
N ASN A 81 30.20 -1.54 13.58
CA ASN A 81 30.62 -0.15 13.56
C ASN A 81 29.46 0.75 13.11
N ILE A 82 29.07 1.68 13.97
CA ILE A 82 27.95 2.61 13.71
C ILE A 82 28.38 3.98 13.18
N ASP A 83 29.68 4.20 12.87
CA ASP A 83 30.20 5.51 12.46
C ASP A 83 29.44 6.10 11.27
N PHE A 84 29.10 5.26 10.31
CA PHE A 84 28.40 5.66 9.09
C PHE A 84 26.87 5.88 9.31
N MET A 85 26.33 5.40 10.43
CA MET A 85 24.94 5.61 10.83
C MET A 85 24.77 6.83 11.73
N CYS A 86 25.82 7.27 12.44
CA CYS A 86 25.79 8.36 13.40
C CYS A 86 25.67 9.73 12.70
N ASN A 87 24.53 9.98 12.07
CA ASN A 87 24.18 11.24 11.44
C ASN A 87 22.75 11.60 11.85
N THR A 88 22.60 12.68 12.61
CA THR A 88 21.29 13.17 13.10
C THR A 88 20.33 13.61 11.99
N ALA A 89 20.85 13.87 10.78
CA ALA A 89 20.02 14.16 9.60
C ALA A 89 19.35 12.91 9.00
N TYR A 90 19.81 11.71 9.37
CA TYR A 90 19.16 10.47 8.93
C TYR A 90 17.98 10.16 9.85
N ASP A 91 16.78 10.04 9.29
CA ASP A 91 15.69 9.47 10.06
C ASP A 91 15.94 7.97 10.36
N TYR A 92 15.16 7.42 11.28
CA TYR A 92 15.33 6.03 11.69
C TYR A 92 15.14 5.02 10.53
N THR A 93 14.37 5.38 9.47
CA THR A 93 14.16 4.50 8.31
C THR A 93 15.41 4.40 7.45
N VAL A 94 16.12 5.51 7.27
CA VAL A 94 17.44 5.55 6.62
C VAL A 94 18.46 4.74 7.42
N MET A 95 18.56 4.95 8.74
CA MET A 95 19.45 4.19 9.62
C MET A 95 19.15 2.69 9.57
N ARG A 96 17.89 2.32 9.57
CA ARG A 96 17.43 0.92 9.45
C ARG A 96 17.89 0.29 8.15
N GLU A 97 17.68 0.94 7.02
CA GLU A 97 18.07 0.37 5.72
C GLU A 97 19.59 0.29 5.57
N ILE A 98 20.34 1.25 6.11
CA ILE A 98 21.82 1.15 6.19
C ILE A 98 22.22 -0.09 6.99
N ARG A 99 21.65 -0.30 8.19
CA ARG A 99 21.96 -1.47 9.03
C ARG A 99 21.59 -2.78 8.34
N LEU A 100 20.38 -2.86 7.77
CA LEU A 100 19.90 -4.06 7.07
C LEU A 100 20.73 -4.36 5.82
N SER A 101 21.16 -3.34 5.08
CA SER A 101 22.04 -3.52 3.92
C SER A 101 23.41 -4.06 4.35
N ASP A 102 23.97 -3.53 5.44
CA ASP A 102 25.23 -4.03 6.00
C ASP A 102 25.08 -5.48 6.51
N ASP A 103 23.94 -5.86 7.11
CA ASP A 103 23.61 -7.24 7.49
C ASP A 103 23.64 -8.21 6.29
N GLU A 104 23.21 -7.73 5.13
CA GLU A 104 23.15 -8.48 3.88
C GLU A 104 24.45 -8.37 3.05
N GLY A 105 25.44 -7.59 3.50
CA GLY A 105 26.72 -7.38 2.83
C GLY A 105 26.70 -6.34 1.72
N TYR A 106 25.70 -5.44 1.72
CA TYR A 106 25.59 -4.35 0.74
C TYR A 106 25.88 -3.00 1.37
N ASP A 107 26.35 -2.04 0.57
CA ASP A 107 26.62 -0.67 0.98
C ASP A 107 25.67 0.32 0.28
N VAL A 108 24.73 0.88 1.03
CA VAL A 108 23.82 1.94 0.56
C VAL A 108 24.17 3.32 1.12
N THR A 109 25.30 3.45 1.86
CA THR A 109 25.67 4.71 2.53
C THR A 109 25.92 5.86 1.57
N GLY A 110 26.38 5.55 0.35
CA GLY A 110 26.55 6.55 -0.72
C GLY A 110 25.24 7.22 -1.13
N PHE A 111 24.17 6.44 -1.21
CA PHE A 111 22.82 6.94 -1.51
C PHE A 111 22.22 7.70 -0.30
N ALA A 112 22.41 7.18 0.91
CA ALA A 112 21.99 7.87 2.14
C ALA A 112 22.61 9.27 2.26
N LYS A 113 23.91 9.41 1.94
CA LYS A 113 24.61 10.71 1.92
C LYS A 113 24.07 11.69 0.87
N GLN A 114 23.47 11.19 -0.20
CA GLN A 114 22.81 12.01 -1.22
C GLN A 114 21.39 12.42 -0.81
N GLY A 115 20.90 11.97 0.34
CA GLY A 115 19.61 12.37 0.90
C GLY A 115 18.43 11.51 0.45
N PHE A 116 18.67 10.32 -0.12
CA PHE A 116 17.57 9.41 -0.44
C PHE A 116 16.90 8.88 0.82
N SER A 117 15.57 8.75 0.77
CA SER A 117 14.75 8.27 1.89
C SER A 117 15.01 6.78 2.18
N GLY A 118 14.66 6.33 3.39
CA GLY A 118 14.73 4.92 3.75
C GLY A 118 13.90 4.03 2.82
N ALA A 119 12.77 4.52 2.30
CA ALA A 119 11.94 3.77 1.36
C ALA A 119 12.66 3.53 0.02
N VAL A 120 13.35 4.53 -0.52
CA VAL A 120 14.20 4.39 -1.72
C VAL A 120 15.40 3.48 -1.44
N LEU A 121 16.09 3.66 -0.30
CA LEU A 121 17.20 2.80 0.10
C LEU A 121 16.79 1.33 0.20
N ARG A 122 15.56 1.06 0.65
CA ARG A 122 14.98 -0.30 0.66
C ARG A 122 14.89 -0.88 -0.73
N GLN A 123 14.43 -0.12 -1.72
CA GLN A 123 14.37 -0.60 -3.11
C GLN A 123 15.77 -0.87 -3.67
N ILE A 124 16.75 -0.01 -3.35
CA ILE A 124 18.14 -0.22 -3.73
C ILE A 124 18.69 -1.52 -3.11
N ARG A 125 18.48 -1.74 -1.80
CA ARG A 125 18.90 -2.98 -1.13
C ARG A 125 18.27 -4.22 -1.75
N PHE A 126 16.95 -4.18 -2.05
CA PHE A 126 16.28 -5.29 -2.73
C PHE A 126 16.84 -5.53 -4.13
N ALA A 127 17.14 -4.47 -4.88
CA ALA A 127 17.74 -4.57 -6.19
C ALA A 127 19.16 -5.21 -6.12
N MET A 128 19.98 -4.77 -5.18
CA MET A 128 21.31 -5.37 -4.93
C MET A 128 21.20 -6.85 -4.58
N ARG A 129 20.22 -7.23 -3.77
CA ARG A 129 19.99 -8.64 -3.41
C ARG A 129 19.58 -9.52 -4.59
N SER A 130 18.87 -8.96 -5.55
CA SER A 130 18.42 -9.65 -6.77
C SER A 130 19.42 -9.49 -7.95
N ASP A 131 20.56 -8.84 -7.74
CA ASP A 131 21.56 -8.50 -8.77
C ASP A 131 20.93 -7.66 -9.92
N VAL A 132 20.06 -6.72 -9.56
CA VAL A 132 19.38 -5.81 -10.49
C VAL A 132 19.91 -4.40 -10.29
N ASP A 133 20.26 -3.71 -11.36
CA ASP A 133 20.68 -2.30 -11.31
C ASP A 133 19.50 -1.37 -11.61
N ILE A 134 19.07 -0.62 -10.58
CA ILE A 134 18.05 0.43 -10.69
C ILE A 134 18.62 1.83 -10.49
N THR A 135 19.95 1.97 -10.46
CA THR A 135 20.64 3.24 -10.12
C THR A 135 20.19 4.38 -11.03
N PHE A 136 20.05 4.13 -12.32
CA PHE A 136 19.54 5.12 -13.27
C PHE A 136 18.19 5.69 -12.83
N PHE A 137 17.23 4.84 -12.51
CA PHE A 137 15.88 5.25 -12.13
C PHE A 137 15.83 5.97 -10.78
N VAL A 138 16.69 5.57 -9.83
CA VAL A 138 16.87 6.28 -8.55
C VAL A 138 17.36 7.71 -8.80
N MET A 139 18.34 7.89 -9.68
CA MET A 139 18.90 9.20 -10.00
C MET A 139 17.95 10.09 -10.83
N GLU A 140 17.09 9.48 -11.65
CA GLU A 140 16.03 10.20 -12.36
C GLU A 140 14.86 10.62 -11.45
N GLY A 141 14.83 10.18 -10.19
CA GLY A 141 13.86 10.63 -9.19
C GLY A 141 12.53 9.86 -9.18
N TYR A 142 12.53 8.61 -9.66
CA TYR A 142 11.36 7.73 -9.47
C TYR A 142 11.14 7.48 -7.98
N ASP A 143 9.86 7.49 -7.54
CA ASP A 143 9.52 7.23 -6.15
C ASP A 143 9.65 5.73 -5.79
N GLU A 144 9.54 5.41 -4.50
CA GLU A 144 9.71 4.04 -4.01
C GLU A 144 8.70 3.03 -4.59
N TYR A 145 7.50 3.47 -4.95
CA TYR A 145 6.47 2.62 -5.55
C TYR A 145 6.78 2.34 -7.02
N GLN A 146 7.19 3.36 -7.76
CA GLN A 146 7.64 3.25 -9.14
C GLN A 146 8.91 2.38 -9.23
N LEU A 147 9.90 2.61 -8.35
CA LEU A 147 11.12 1.82 -8.28
C LEU A 147 10.84 0.35 -7.96
N ASN A 148 9.83 0.06 -7.11
CA ASN A 148 9.39 -1.31 -6.85
C ASN A 148 8.91 -2.02 -8.12
N GLU A 149 8.09 -1.36 -8.92
CA GLU A 149 7.55 -1.96 -10.14
C GLU A 149 8.62 -2.10 -11.24
N ILE A 150 9.53 -1.12 -11.35
CA ILE A 150 10.67 -1.18 -12.26
C ILE A 150 11.59 -2.36 -11.88
N ARG A 151 12.02 -2.44 -10.61
CA ARG A 151 12.85 -3.55 -10.11
C ARG A 151 12.18 -4.90 -10.36
N THR A 152 10.92 -5.05 -9.97
CA THR A 152 10.17 -6.29 -10.16
C THR A 152 10.02 -6.64 -11.64
N GLY A 153 9.80 -5.67 -12.52
CA GLY A 153 9.75 -5.89 -13.95
C GLY A 153 11.07 -6.41 -14.50
N ILE A 154 12.21 -5.85 -14.07
CA ILE A 154 13.54 -6.34 -14.48
C ILE A 154 13.78 -7.77 -13.94
N GLU A 155 13.45 -8.04 -12.66
CA GLU A 155 13.54 -9.37 -12.04
C GLU A 155 12.74 -10.44 -12.82
N HIS A 156 11.59 -10.06 -13.36
CA HIS A 156 10.72 -10.94 -14.16
C HIS A 156 11.02 -10.90 -15.66
N CYS A 157 12.13 -10.26 -16.07
CA CYS A 157 12.54 -10.13 -17.46
C CYS A 157 11.51 -9.44 -18.36
N VAL A 158 10.73 -8.50 -17.79
CA VAL A 158 9.78 -7.68 -18.53
C VAL A 158 10.49 -6.49 -19.16
N ASP A 159 10.09 -6.09 -20.36
CA ASP A 159 10.58 -4.85 -20.98
C ASP A 159 10.00 -3.62 -20.25
N VAL A 160 10.73 -3.14 -19.25
CA VAL A 160 10.32 -2.00 -18.43
C VAL A 160 10.20 -0.70 -19.22
N THR A 161 10.88 -0.59 -20.39
CA THR A 161 10.85 0.63 -21.22
C THR A 161 9.44 0.97 -21.70
N ARG A 162 8.54 0.00 -21.69
CA ARG A 162 7.15 0.18 -22.10
C ARG A 162 6.25 0.86 -21.06
N PHE A 163 6.70 1.01 -19.80
CA PHE A 163 5.88 1.59 -18.73
C PHE A 163 6.60 2.59 -17.81
N ILE A 164 7.87 2.89 -18.06
CA ILE A 164 8.67 3.81 -17.25
C ILE A 164 8.40 5.30 -17.57
N LEU A 165 7.14 5.73 -17.51
CA LEU A 165 6.81 7.14 -17.61
C LEU A 165 6.64 7.72 -16.20
N HIS A 166 7.28 8.86 -15.91
CA HIS A 166 7.19 9.54 -14.60
C HIS A 166 5.77 9.92 -14.21
N GLU A 167 4.91 10.15 -15.19
CA GLU A 167 3.52 10.50 -14.99
C GLU A 167 2.66 9.33 -14.48
N PHE A 168 3.09 8.09 -14.70
CA PHE A 168 2.44 6.93 -14.12
C PHE A 168 2.86 6.76 -12.67
N ASN A 169 1.90 6.65 -11.75
CA ASN A 169 2.19 6.24 -10.38
C ASN A 169 2.51 4.75 -10.28
N GLY A 170 3.04 4.30 -9.14
CA GLY A 170 3.42 2.91 -8.94
C GLY A 170 2.29 1.90 -9.18
N GLU A 171 1.03 2.21 -8.81
CA GLU A 171 -0.11 1.32 -9.05
C GLU A 171 -0.48 1.21 -10.54
N GLN A 172 -0.32 2.29 -11.33
CA GLN A 172 -0.48 2.23 -12.78
C GLN A 172 0.64 1.42 -13.42
N MET A 173 1.90 1.66 -13.04
CA MET A 173 3.05 0.87 -13.49
C MET A 173 2.87 -0.62 -13.18
N LYS A 174 2.32 -0.96 -12.01
CA LYS A 174 1.99 -2.33 -11.62
C LYS A 174 1.01 -2.98 -12.61
N GLN A 175 -0.06 -2.28 -13.01
CA GLN A 175 -1.01 -2.85 -13.96
C GLN A 175 -0.36 -3.08 -15.33
N LEU A 176 0.52 -2.19 -15.77
CA LEU A 176 1.27 -2.33 -17.01
C LEU A 176 2.26 -3.49 -16.95
N ARG A 177 3.04 -3.60 -15.87
CA ARG A 177 3.95 -4.73 -15.65
C ARG A 177 3.21 -6.07 -15.66
N LEU A 178 2.11 -6.20 -14.90
CA LEU A 178 1.30 -7.41 -14.85
C LEU A 178 0.73 -7.78 -16.22
N GLY A 179 0.31 -6.80 -17.00
CA GLY A 179 -0.15 -7.02 -18.37
C GLY A 179 0.95 -7.54 -19.30
N LEU A 180 2.16 -6.99 -19.19
CA LEU A 180 3.33 -7.49 -19.94
C LEU A 180 3.72 -8.90 -19.50
N GLU A 181 3.67 -9.22 -18.22
CA GLU A 181 3.91 -10.58 -17.68
C GLU A 181 2.88 -11.59 -18.21
N SER A 182 1.63 -11.17 -18.32
CA SER A 182 0.54 -11.99 -18.86
C SER A 182 0.55 -12.04 -20.40
N GLY A 183 1.38 -11.24 -21.05
CA GLY A 183 1.48 -11.17 -22.52
C GLY A 183 0.29 -10.49 -23.19
N VAL A 184 -0.49 -9.67 -22.46
CA VAL A 184 -1.62 -8.94 -23.03
C VAL A 184 -1.18 -7.59 -23.62
N ASP A 185 -1.99 -7.04 -24.52
CA ASP A 185 -1.71 -5.77 -25.18
C ASP A 185 -1.95 -4.59 -24.23
N ILE A 186 -0.87 -4.07 -23.63
CA ILE A 186 -0.94 -2.94 -22.71
C ILE A 186 -1.27 -1.61 -23.40
N ASP A 187 -1.14 -1.50 -24.72
CA ASP A 187 -1.43 -0.28 -25.47
C ASP A 187 -2.93 0.08 -25.42
N LYS A 188 -3.77 -0.90 -25.08
CA LYS A 188 -5.22 -0.71 -24.87
C LYS A 188 -5.56 0.14 -23.65
N TYR A 189 -4.66 0.22 -22.66
CA TYR A 189 -4.92 0.92 -21.39
C TYR A 189 -3.70 1.68 -20.83
N GLY A 190 -2.53 1.54 -21.43
CA GLY A 190 -1.28 2.19 -21.03
C GLY A 190 -1.25 3.68 -21.35
N MET A 191 -2.30 4.41 -21.02
CA MET A 191 -2.45 5.84 -21.28
C MET A 191 -2.74 6.60 -19.98
N LEU A 192 -2.22 7.82 -19.87
CA LEU A 192 -2.35 8.66 -18.66
C LEU A 192 -3.81 8.97 -18.25
N GLY A 193 -4.76 8.82 -19.14
CA GLY A 193 -6.18 9.05 -18.85
C GLY A 193 -6.82 7.98 -17.96
N PHE A 194 -6.24 6.77 -17.91
CA PHE A 194 -6.77 5.68 -17.09
C PHE A 194 -6.23 5.74 -15.66
N SER A 195 -7.10 5.59 -14.67
CA SER A 195 -6.69 5.28 -13.30
C SER A 195 -6.17 3.84 -13.19
N SER A 196 -5.41 3.53 -12.15
CA SER A 196 -4.92 2.16 -11.91
C SER A 196 -6.04 1.14 -11.81
N SER A 197 -7.18 1.49 -11.20
CA SER A 197 -8.35 0.62 -11.10
C SER A 197 -9.03 0.37 -12.46
N GLN A 198 -9.07 1.37 -13.34
CA GLN A 198 -9.55 1.19 -14.71
C GLN A 198 -8.60 0.31 -15.52
N MET A 199 -7.28 0.57 -15.43
CA MET A 199 -6.25 -0.27 -16.05
C MET A 199 -6.38 -1.74 -15.62
N GLU A 200 -6.65 -1.99 -14.33
CA GLU A 200 -6.88 -3.34 -13.80
C GLU A 200 -8.06 -4.02 -14.51
N GLN A 201 -9.19 -3.33 -14.68
CA GLN A 201 -10.37 -3.93 -15.32
C GLN A 201 -10.11 -4.25 -16.80
N VAL A 202 -9.38 -3.39 -17.51
CA VAL A 202 -9.01 -3.65 -18.91
C VAL A 202 -8.03 -4.81 -19.00
N ARG A 203 -6.97 -4.83 -18.16
CA ARG A 203 -6.00 -5.93 -18.10
C ARG A 203 -6.70 -7.28 -17.85
N LEU A 204 -7.54 -7.36 -16.81
CA LEU A 204 -8.27 -8.59 -16.47
C LEU A 204 -9.19 -9.06 -17.62
N GLY A 205 -9.81 -8.15 -18.34
CA GLY A 205 -10.59 -8.45 -19.51
C GLY A 205 -9.74 -9.05 -20.65
N LEU A 206 -8.59 -8.45 -20.94
CA LEU A 206 -7.64 -8.96 -21.93
C LEU A 206 -7.12 -10.35 -21.53
N GLU A 207 -6.78 -10.57 -20.26
CA GLU A 207 -6.36 -11.88 -19.73
C GLU A 207 -7.46 -12.95 -19.85
N SER A 208 -8.72 -12.53 -19.74
CA SER A 208 -9.89 -13.40 -19.91
C SER A 208 -10.28 -13.57 -21.39
N GLY A 209 -9.62 -12.87 -22.32
CA GLY A 209 -9.89 -12.95 -23.74
C GLY A 209 -11.20 -12.31 -24.19
N VAL A 210 -11.77 -11.38 -23.41
CA VAL A 210 -12.97 -10.64 -23.81
C VAL A 210 -12.62 -9.40 -24.59
N ASP A 211 -13.55 -8.93 -25.40
CA ASP A 211 -13.40 -7.69 -26.17
C ASP A 211 -13.50 -6.48 -25.22
N VAL A 212 -12.34 -5.88 -24.89
CA VAL A 212 -12.25 -4.74 -23.99
C VAL A 212 -12.62 -3.42 -24.68
N ASP A 213 -12.60 -3.33 -26.01
CA ASP A 213 -12.84 -2.10 -26.75
C ASP A 213 -14.27 -1.55 -26.51
N VAL A 214 -15.16 -2.39 -26.02
CA VAL A 214 -16.53 -1.99 -25.66
C VAL A 214 -16.64 -1.19 -24.37
N TYR A 215 -15.58 -1.20 -23.52
CA TYR A 215 -15.60 -0.52 -22.23
C TYR A 215 -14.28 0.15 -21.82
N ALA A 216 -13.19 -0.08 -22.54
CA ALA A 216 -11.89 0.54 -22.25
C ALA A 216 -11.89 2.01 -22.66
N ASP A 217 -12.58 2.84 -21.87
CA ASP A 217 -12.70 4.28 -22.06
C ASP A 217 -12.39 4.99 -20.73
N PRO A 218 -11.40 5.89 -20.67
CA PRO A 218 -11.05 6.62 -19.44
C PRO A 218 -12.20 7.39 -18.79
N PHE A 219 -13.28 7.67 -19.53
CA PHE A 219 -14.47 8.36 -19.02
C PHE A 219 -15.47 7.40 -18.35
N VAL A 220 -15.29 6.09 -18.48
CA VAL A 220 -16.09 5.07 -17.78
C VAL A 220 -15.44 4.75 -16.45
N ASP A 221 -16.19 4.83 -15.34
CA ASP A 221 -15.60 4.50 -14.05
C ASP A 221 -15.24 3.01 -13.90
N ALA A 222 -14.28 2.72 -13.01
CA ALA A 222 -13.74 1.38 -12.86
C ALA A 222 -14.79 0.33 -12.44
N LEU A 223 -15.81 0.72 -11.64
CA LEU A 223 -16.86 -0.20 -11.21
C LEU A 223 -17.79 -0.56 -12.38
N GLU A 224 -18.07 0.39 -13.26
CA GLU A 224 -18.87 0.11 -14.46
C GLU A 224 -18.07 -0.75 -15.44
N MET A 225 -16.77 -0.49 -15.61
CA MET A 225 -15.88 -1.36 -16.39
C MET A 225 -15.88 -2.80 -15.83
N GLU A 226 -15.81 -2.97 -14.50
CA GLU A 226 -15.87 -4.28 -13.85
C GLU A 226 -17.18 -5.01 -14.19
N LYS A 227 -18.31 -4.34 -14.07
CA LYS A 227 -19.61 -4.93 -14.43
C LYS A 227 -19.66 -5.36 -15.89
N MET A 228 -19.14 -4.51 -16.82
CA MET A 228 -19.11 -4.82 -18.24
C MET A 228 -18.19 -6.03 -18.50
N ARG A 229 -16.99 -6.05 -17.91
CA ARG A 229 -16.07 -7.19 -18.00
C ARG A 229 -16.72 -8.48 -17.51
N LEU A 230 -17.32 -8.47 -16.31
CA LEU A 230 -17.98 -9.66 -15.74
C LEU A 230 -19.16 -10.16 -16.59
N ARG A 231 -19.89 -9.25 -17.25
CA ARG A 231 -20.94 -9.62 -18.23
C ARG A 231 -20.34 -10.32 -19.42
N LEU A 232 -19.24 -9.80 -19.98
CA LEU A 232 -18.57 -10.39 -21.16
C LEU A 232 -17.93 -11.73 -20.82
N GLU A 233 -17.37 -11.89 -19.62
CA GLU A 233 -16.85 -13.17 -19.11
C GLU A 233 -17.94 -14.21 -18.81
N GLY A 234 -19.22 -13.82 -18.83
CA GLY A 234 -20.32 -14.69 -18.42
C GLY A 234 -20.38 -14.96 -16.92
N LYS A 235 -19.65 -14.18 -16.12
CA LYS A 235 -19.54 -14.29 -14.65
C LYS A 235 -20.42 -13.28 -13.92
N SER A 236 -21.14 -12.40 -14.64
CA SER A 236 -22.05 -11.46 -14.04
C SER A 236 -23.18 -12.22 -13.35
N ASN A 237 -23.40 -11.92 -12.07
CA ASN A 237 -24.58 -12.35 -11.35
C ASN A 237 -25.83 -11.58 -11.76
N ASP A 238 -25.72 -10.66 -12.73
CA ASP A 238 -26.87 -10.00 -13.31
C ASP A 238 -27.76 -11.07 -13.92
N LYS A 239 -28.78 -11.43 -13.22
CA LYS A 239 -29.85 -12.27 -13.77
C LYS A 239 -30.34 -11.59 -15.05
N LYS A 240 -30.08 -12.21 -16.19
CA LYS A 240 -30.67 -11.76 -17.45
C LYS A 240 -32.12 -12.21 -17.47
N LEU A 241 -32.97 -11.38 -18.03
CA LEU A 241 -34.32 -11.80 -18.35
C LEU A 241 -34.24 -13.07 -19.22
N ASP A 242 -34.92 -14.12 -18.81
CA ASP A 242 -35.05 -15.31 -19.64
C ASP A 242 -35.97 -15.05 -20.85
N ALA A 243 -36.05 -16.00 -21.77
CA ALA A 243 -36.87 -15.87 -22.98
C ALA A 243 -38.36 -15.65 -22.64
N LEU A 244 -38.87 -16.24 -21.54
CA LEU A 244 -40.28 -16.10 -21.14
C LEU A 244 -40.50 -14.73 -20.49
N GLN A 245 -39.59 -14.27 -19.63
CA GLN A 245 -39.62 -12.91 -19.06
C GLN A 245 -39.54 -11.85 -20.16
N THR A 246 -38.62 -12.02 -21.13
CA THR A 246 -38.46 -11.13 -22.28
C THR A 246 -39.75 -11.08 -23.12
N LYS A 247 -40.39 -12.22 -23.33
CA LYS A 247 -41.68 -12.33 -24.02
C LYS A 247 -42.76 -11.49 -23.31
N GLU A 248 -42.87 -11.56 -21.99
CA GLU A 248 -43.88 -10.80 -21.25
C GLU A 248 -43.66 -9.28 -21.34
N ILE A 249 -42.40 -8.82 -21.39
CA ILE A 249 -42.05 -7.42 -21.62
C ILE A 249 -42.46 -6.99 -23.04
N LEU A 250 -42.09 -7.79 -24.05
CA LEU A 250 -42.48 -7.46 -25.43
C LEU A 250 -43.99 -7.38 -25.63
N LEU A 251 -44.76 -8.28 -25.02
CA LEU A 251 -46.22 -8.22 -25.05
C LEU A 251 -46.75 -6.95 -24.39
N GLY A 252 -46.18 -6.55 -23.23
CA GLY A 252 -46.55 -5.29 -22.58
C GLY A 252 -46.28 -4.06 -23.44
N LEU A 253 -45.08 -4.00 -24.07
CA LEU A 253 -44.76 -2.92 -25.01
C LEU A 253 -45.70 -2.87 -26.20
N GLN A 254 -46.05 -4.03 -26.78
CA GLN A 254 -47.05 -4.11 -27.89
C GLN A 254 -48.45 -3.61 -27.49
N HIS A 255 -48.81 -3.81 -26.24
CA HIS A 255 -50.10 -3.36 -25.69
C HIS A 255 -50.05 -1.95 -25.08
N GLY A 256 -48.92 -1.22 -25.23
CA GLY A 256 -48.75 0.13 -24.72
C GLY A 256 -48.70 0.26 -23.20
N ILE A 257 -48.28 -0.84 -22.54
CA ILE A 257 -48.15 -0.88 -21.08
C ILE A 257 -46.78 -0.33 -20.67
N ASP A 258 -46.74 0.41 -19.57
CA ASP A 258 -45.48 0.79 -18.94
C ASP A 258 -44.81 -0.44 -18.31
N VAL A 259 -43.87 -1.04 -19.05
CA VAL A 259 -43.18 -2.24 -18.64
C VAL A 259 -42.19 -1.99 -17.50
N SER A 260 -41.79 -0.76 -17.22
CA SER A 260 -40.87 -0.42 -16.12
C SER A 260 -41.37 -0.90 -14.75
N VAL A 261 -42.66 -1.03 -14.63
CA VAL A 261 -43.36 -1.48 -13.42
C VAL A 261 -43.01 -2.94 -13.07
N TYR A 262 -42.76 -3.79 -14.07
CA TYR A 262 -42.52 -5.22 -13.86
C TYR A 262 -41.33 -5.80 -14.60
N ALA A 263 -40.60 -5.02 -15.34
CA ALA A 263 -39.36 -5.44 -16.01
C ALA A 263 -38.23 -5.70 -14.99
N ASN A 264 -38.43 -6.64 -14.08
CA ASN A 264 -37.53 -6.99 -13.00
C ASN A 264 -37.13 -8.44 -13.12
N VAL A 265 -35.81 -8.69 -13.23
CA VAL A 265 -35.21 -10.03 -13.34
C VAL A 265 -35.51 -10.98 -12.17
N GLU A 266 -35.90 -10.43 -11.02
CA GLU A 266 -36.29 -11.18 -9.83
C GLU A 266 -37.75 -11.70 -9.94
N PHE A 267 -38.55 -11.18 -10.86
CA PHE A 267 -39.89 -11.64 -11.09
C PHE A 267 -39.89 -12.77 -12.11
N ASP A 268 -40.39 -13.93 -11.74
CA ASP A 268 -40.59 -15.00 -12.72
C ASP A 268 -41.59 -14.57 -13.81
N HIS A 269 -41.56 -15.22 -14.98
CA HIS A 269 -42.46 -14.88 -16.10
C HIS A 269 -43.93 -14.94 -15.75
N LYS A 270 -44.34 -15.80 -14.80
CA LYS A 270 -45.74 -15.91 -14.36
C LYS A 270 -46.19 -14.71 -13.52
N LYS A 271 -45.27 -14.17 -12.68
CA LYS A 271 -45.49 -12.94 -11.93
C LYS A 271 -45.57 -11.77 -12.89
N MET A 272 -44.65 -11.68 -13.86
CA MET A 272 -44.68 -10.64 -14.90
C MET A 272 -45.94 -10.69 -15.74
N GLU A 273 -46.38 -11.86 -16.16
CA GLU A 273 -47.66 -12.06 -16.87
C GLU A 273 -48.83 -11.53 -16.06
N LYS A 274 -48.93 -11.89 -14.77
CA LYS A 274 -50.03 -11.43 -13.89
C LYS A 274 -50.07 -9.89 -13.79
N ILE A 275 -48.90 -9.25 -13.63
CA ILE A 275 -48.77 -7.81 -13.53
C ILE A 275 -49.20 -7.15 -14.87
N ARG A 276 -48.64 -7.67 -16.02
CA ARG A 276 -49.05 -7.19 -17.34
C ARG A 276 -50.53 -7.24 -17.57
N VAL A 277 -51.16 -8.40 -17.34
CA VAL A 277 -52.60 -8.60 -17.53
C VAL A 277 -53.43 -7.70 -16.60
N ALA A 278 -52.95 -7.44 -15.39
CA ALA A 278 -53.62 -6.50 -14.48
C ALA A 278 -53.51 -5.05 -14.99
N LEU A 279 -52.32 -4.63 -15.47
CA LEU A 279 -52.15 -3.28 -16.07
C LEU A 279 -52.95 -3.09 -17.34
N GLU A 280 -53.08 -4.11 -18.19
CA GLU A 280 -53.96 -4.08 -19.39
C GLU A 280 -55.41 -3.82 -19.04
N LYS A 281 -55.82 -4.22 -17.84
CA LYS A 281 -57.20 -3.99 -17.31
C LYS A 281 -57.32 -2.73 -16.45
N ASN A 282 -56.26 -1.90 -16.39
CA ASN A 282 -56.14 -0.74 -15.50
C ASN A 282 -56.39 -1.07 -14.02
N ALA A 283 -56.01 -2.28 -13.58
CA ALA A 283 -56.14 -2.71 -12.19
C ALA A 283 -54.93 -2.27 -11.37
N ASP A 284 -55.11 -2.09 -10.06
CA ASP A 284 -54.04 -1.83 -9.12
C ASP A 284 -53.13 -3.08 -8.97
N VAL A 285 -51.83 -2.88 -9.20
CA VAL A 285 -50.80 -3.94 -9.15
C VAL A 285 -49.92 -3.87 -7.91
N THR A 286 -50.16 -2.94 -6.99
CA THR A 286 -49.31 -2.70 -5.80
C THR A 286 -49.06 -3.98 -5.01
N ASN A 287 -50.07 -4.82 -4.83
CA ASN A 287 -50.00 -6.09 -4.11
C ASN A 287 -49.25 -7.21 -4.90
N LEU A 288 -48.99 -7.00 -6.19
CA LEU A 288 -48.25 -7.96 -7.03
C LEU A 288 -46.77 -7.60 -7.11
N LEU A 289 -46.36 -6.42 -6.68
CA LEU A 289 -44.99 -5.92 -6.75
C LEU A 289 -44.15 -6.31 -5.51
N VAL A 290 -44.80 -6.76 -4.46
CA VAL A 290 -44.14 -7.17 -3.19
C VAL A 290 -43.58 -8.57 -3.26
#